data_a84445141db5025e9a7a1c1ec9c14868
#
_entry.id   a84445141db5025e9a7a1c1ec9c14868
#
_cell.length_a   1.000
_cell.length_b   1.000
_cell.length_c   1.000
_cell.angle_alpha   90.00
_cell.angle_beta   90.00
_cell.angle_gamma   90.00
#
_symmetry.space_group_name_H-M   'P 1'
#
loop_
_entity.id
_entity.type
_entity.pdbx_description
1 polymer ?
#
loop_
_entity_poly.entity_id
_entity_poly.type
_entity_poly.pdbx_seq_one_letter_code
_entity_poly.pdbx_strand_id
1 'polypeptide(L)'
;MSRSLPSAENLLRWYHVHRRILPWRAGPGTLPDPYHVWLSEIMLQQTVVATVIPYFHRFIERFPTISDLAVAVDDEILGLWAGLGYYARARNLIRCARAVAEAGGFPVTLDGLRALPGIGPYTAAAIGAIAFDIPVVPVDGNVERVTARMFAIEEALPAAKDAIAVAAARLGAQAAAQSSPGDFAQALFDLGATVCTPRSPSCMVCPWRDGCAAHARGLSADLPRKAKRAARPVRRGTVFVMQDRSGMIGLRRRPPRGLLGGMLEVPGTDWEATAPPPVPPCAAHWLDAGTIIHVFTHFELRLTVKAGRVAALPGGIVAAPPDTPLPTVMRKALEAGLAVLDERSPK
;
A
#
# COMPACT_ATOMS: atom_id res chain seq x y z
N MET A 1 -36.39 9.74 18.20
CA MET A 1 -36.78 9.88 16.80
C MET A 1 -35.78 9.09 15.98
N SER A 2 -36.21 8.04 15.29
CA SER A 2 -35.38 7.26 14.38
C SER A 2 -35.04 8.17 13.19
N ARG A 3 -33.77 8.56 13.05
CA ARG A 3 -33.32 9.28 11.85
C ARG A 3 -33.41 8.34 10.66
N SER A 4 -33.98 8.82 9.56
CA SER A 4 -33.95 8.10 8.29
C SER A 4 -32.48 7.87 7.86
N LEU A 5 -32.21 6.75 7.22
CA LEU A 5 -30.91 6.49 6.60
C LEU A 5 -30.59 7.59 5.57
N PRO A 6 -29.34 8.00 5.44
CA PRO A 6 -28.93 8.92 4.37
C PRO A 6 -29.19 8.27 3.02
N SER A 7 -29.76 9.03 2.08
CA SER A 7 -30.21 8.51 0.78
C SER A 7 -29.02 8.11 -0.11
N ALA A 8 -28.98 6.84 -0.52
CA ALA A 8 -28.02 6.37 -1.52
C ALA A 8 -28.15 7.11 -2.86
N GLU A 9 -29.39 7.44 -3.26
CA GLU A 9 -29.67 8.22 -4.48
C GLU A 9 -29.04 9.62 -4.45
N ASN A 10 -29.12 10.33 -3.30
CA ASN A 10 -28.48 11.64 -3.14
C ASN A 10 -26.96 11.56 -3.28
N LEU A 11 -26.34 10.50 -2.74
CA LEU A 11 -24.91 10.27 -2.89
C LEU A 11 -24.53 9.97 -4.33
N LEU A 12 -25.27 9.11 -5.04
CA LEU A 12 -25.03 8.78 -6.42
C LEU A 12 -25.20 10.00 -7.34
N ARG A 13 -26.26 10.83 -7.12
CA ARG A 13 -26.44 12.09 -7.84
C ARG A 13 -25.27 13.04 -7.64
N TRP A 14 -24.78 13.17 -6.42
CA TRP A 14 -23.58 13.95 -6.14
C TRP A 14 -22.35 13.37 -6.84
N TYR A 15 -22.17 12.05 -6.79
CA TYR A 15 -21.03 11.37 -7.39
C TYR A 15 -20.97 11.57 -8.89
N HIS A 16 -22.06 11.44 -9.61
CA HIS A 16 -22.08 11.64 -11.07
C HIS A 16 -21.62 13.04 -11.50
N VAL A 17 -21.79 14.04 -10.65
CA VAL A 17 -21.34 15.42 -10.91
C VAL A 17 -19.90 15.67 -10.45
N HIS A 18 -19.48 15.05 -9.32
CA HIS A 18 -18.25 15.40 -8.61
C HIS A 18 -17.20 14.27 -8.59
N ARG A 19 -17.41 13.18 -9.34
CA ARG A 19 -16.51 12.02 -9.35
C ARG A 19 -15.09 12.42 -9.71
N ARG A 20 -14.10 11.86 -9.02
CA ARG A 20 -12.70 12.03 -9.36
C ARG A 20 -12.38 11.30 -10.66
N ILE A 21 -11.63 11.96 -11.55
CA ILE A 21 -11.09 11.34 -12.77
C ILE A 21 -9.78 10.65 -12.37
N LEU A 22 -9.77 9.32 -12.43
CA LEU A 22 -8.62 8.50 -12.09
C LEU A 22 -8.34 7.50 -13.22
N PRO A 23 -7.08 7.19 -13.55
CA PRO A 23 -6.74 6.40 -14.75
C PRO A 23 -7.26 4.95 -14.73
N TRP A 24 -7.61 4.43 -13.56
CA TRP A 24 -8.18 3.09 -13.39
C TRP A 24 -9.71 3.06 -13.33
N ARG A 25 -10.36 4.22 -13.48
CA ARG A 25 -11.83 4.31 -13.47
C ARG A 25 -12.38 4.34 -14.89
N ALA A 26 -13.41 3.55 -15.10
CA ALA A 26 -14.16 3.59 -16.34
C ALA A 26 -14.83 4.96 -16.55
N GLY A 27 -14.90 5.41 -17.81
CA GLY A 27 -15.66 6.58 -18.21
C GLY A 27 -17.17 6.36 -18.05
N PRO A 28 -18.00 7.42 -18.15
CA PRO A 28 -19.45 7.27 -18.18
C PRO A 28 -19.88 6.31 -19.29
N GLY A 29 -20.71 5.33 -18.97
CA GLY A 29 -21.25 4.35 -19.93
C GLY A 29 -20.25 3.28 -20.39
N THR A 30 -19.05 3.21 -19.82
CA THR A 30 -18.08 2.14 -20.09
C THR A 30 -18.01 1.16 -18.92
N LEU A 31 -17.81 -0.12 -19.22
CA LEU A 31 -17.59 -1.14 -18.19
C LEU A 31 -16.17 -1.02 -17.61
N PRO A 32 -16.00 -1.11 -16.31
CA PRO A 32 -14.68 -1.14 -15.68
C PRO A 32 -13.91 -2.40 -16.10
N ASP A 33 -12.63 -2.24 -16.45
CA ASP A 33 -11.74 -3.37 -16.67
C ASP A 33 -11.34 -3.99 -15.31
N PRO A 34 -11.65 -5.26 -15.05
CA PRO A 34 -11.29 -5.93 -13.79
C PRO A 34 -9.78 -5.92 -13.51
N TYR A 35 -8.93 -5.95 -14.53
CA TYR A 35 -7.48 -5.86 -14.38
C TYR A 35 -7.07 -4.47 -13.86
N HIS A 36 -7.61 -3.40 -14.42
CA HIS A 36 -7.34 -2.04 -13.99
C HIS A 36 -7.83 -1.78 -12.56
N VAL A 37 -9.03 -2.25 -12.24
CA VAL A 37 -9.59 -2.15 -10.88
C VAL A 37 -8.71 -2.87 -9.89
N TRP A 38 -8.39 -4.15 -10.15
CA TRP A 38 -7.54 -4.97 -9.27
C TRP A 38 -6.15 -4.36 -9.08
N LEU A 39 -5.48 -3.97 -10.17
CA LEU A 39 -4.14 -3.40 -10.12
C LEU A 39 -4.11 -2.15 -9.25
N SER A 40 -5.07 -1.25 -9.45
CA SER A 40 -5.18 -0.01 -8.66
C SER A 40 -5.44 -0.29 -7.19
N GLU A 41 -6.33 -1.24 -6.85
CA GLU A 41 -6.64 -1.59 -5.47
C GLU A 41 -5.43 -2.18 -4.74
N ILE A 42 -4.61 -3.00 -5.41
CA ILE A 42 -3.35 -3.50 -4.84
C ILE A 42 -2.34 -2.36 -4.64
N MET A 43 -2.21 -1.45 -5.61
CA MET A 43 -1.27 -0.32 -5.51
C MET A 43 -1.69 0.70 -4.43
N LEU A 44 -2.99 0.92 -4.25
CA LEU A 44 -3.54 1.85 -3.27
C LEU A 44 -3.47 1.37 -1.82
N GLN A 45 -3.18 0.08 -1.58
CA GLN A 45 -2.98 -0.41 -0.22
C GLN A 45 -1.86 0.37 0.47
N GLN A 46 -2.19 1.20 1.47
CA GLN A 46 -1.25 2.03 2.24
C GLN A 46 -0.42 3.02 1.39
N THR A 47 -0.89 3.37 0.19
CA THR A 47 -0.23 4.33 -0.71
C THR A 47 -1.27 5.36 -1.17
N VAL A 48 -0.87 6.63 -1.25
CA VAL A 48 -1.77 7.71 -1.67
C VAL A 48 -1.94 7.75 -3.18
N VAL A 49 -3.10 8.21 -3.64
CA VAL A 49 -3.49 8.26 -5.05
C VAL A 49 -2.44 8.96 -5.92
N ALA A 50 -1.94 10.12 -5.50
CA ALA A 50 -0.94 10.89 -6.27
C ALA A 50 0.35 10.10 -6.54
N THR A 51 0.75 9.24 -5.61
CA THR A 51 1.90 8.34 -5.79
C THR A 51 1.56 7.19 -6.73
N VAL A 52 0.34 6.65 -6.68
CA VAL A 52 -0.06 5.47 -7.47
C VAL A 52 -0.22 5.81 -8.96
N ILE A 53 -0.75 6.98 -9.31
CA ILE A 53 -1.04 7.35 -10.70
C ILE A 53 0.14 7.09 -11.66
N PRO A 54 1.37 7.61 -11.42
CA PRO A 54 2.49 7.37 -12.34
C PRO A 54 2.93 5.90 -12.39
N TYR A 55 2.76 5.14 -11.31
CA TYR A 55 3.07 3.70 -11.31
C TYR A 55 2.03 2.92 -12.11
N PHE A 56 0.75 3.24 -11.95
CA PHE A 56 -0.32 2.62 -12.70
C PHE A 56 -0.11 2.77 -14.21
N HIS A 57 0.18 3.99 -14.67
CA HIS A 57 0.46 4.23 -16.10
C HIS A 57 1.63 3.39 -16.62
N ARG A 58 2.75 3.36 -15.90
CA ARG A 58 3.92 2.54 -16.29
C ARG A 58 3.61 1.04 -16.34
N PHE A 59 2.78 0.56 -15.41
CA PHE A 59 2.37 -0.84 -15.41
C PHE A 59 1.46 -1.19 -16.58
N ILE A 60 0.48 -0.35 -16.89
CA ILE A 60 -0.45 -0.58 -18.01
C ILE A 60 0.27 -0.43 -19.36
N GLU A 61 1.21 0.53 -19.47
CA GLU A 61 2.04 0.68 -20.67
C GLU A 61 2.91 -0.57 -20.92
N ARG A 62 3.51 -1.12 -19.86
CA ARG A 62 4.41 -2.28 -19.97
C ARG A 62 3.68 -3.61 -20.01
N PHE A 63 2.59 -3.72 -19.29
CA PHE A 63 1.74 -4.92 -19.16
C PHE A 63 0.28 -4.54 -19.43
N PRO A 64 -0.13 -4.40 -20.69
CA PRO A 64 -1.50 -3.97 -21.04
C PRO A 64 -2.59 -4.90 -20.55
N THR A 65 -2.28 -6.19 -20.41
CA THR A 65 -3.21 -7.21 -19.93
C THR A 65 -2.66 -7.97 -18.72
N ILE A 66 -3.55 -8.63 -17.99
CA ILE A 66 -3.13 -9.49 -16.87
C ILE A 66 -2.27 -10.67 -17.35
N SER A 67 -2.46 -11.13 -18.58
CA SER A 67 -1.66 -12.20 -19.20
C SER A 67 -0.23 -11.73 -19.45
N ASP A 68 -0.03 -10.50 -19.93
CA ASP A 68 1.30 -9.91 -20.10
C ASP A 68 2.03 -9.82 -18.76
N LEU A 69 1.32 -9.39 -17.70
CA LEU A 69 1.87 -9.32 -16.35
C LEU A 69 2.20 -10.71 -15.78
N ALA A 70 1.39 -11.73 -16.08
CA ALA A 70 1.57 -13.08 -15.55
C ALA A 70 2.81 -13.78 -16.10
N VAL A 71 3.18 -13.52 -17.36
CA VAL A 71 4.37 -14.13 -18.03
C VAL A 71 5.64 -13.33 -17.82
N ALA A 72 5.55 -12.12 -17.29
CA ALA A 72 6.71 -11.27 -17.06
C ALA A 72 7.66 -11.84 -16.00
N VAL A 73 8.94 -11.49 -16.10
CA VAL A 73 9.97 -11.88 -15.14
C VAL A 73 9.77 -11.13 -13.83
N ASP A 74 9.85 -11.85 -12.70
CA ASP A 74 9.62 -11.28 -11.36
C ASP A 74 10.47 -10.03 -11.11
N ASP A 75 11.75 -10.06 -11.48
CA ASP A 75 12.68 -8.95 -11.24
C ASP A 75 12.30 -7.69 -12.05
N GLU A 76 11.68 -7.82 -13.21
CA GLU A 76 11.15 -6.69 -13.99
C GLU A 76 9.97 -6.03 -13.26
N ILE A 77 9.02 -6.84 -12.79
CA ILE A 77 7.85 -6.35 -12.04
C ILE A 77 8.30 -5.68 -10.73
N LEU A 78 9.22 -6.30 -10.01
CA LEU A 78 9.77 -5.74 -8.77
C LEU A 78 10.54 -4.45 -9.01
N GLY A 79 11.25 -4.33 -10.13
CA GLY A 79 11.92 -3.12 -10.57
C GLY A 79 10.94 -1.97 -10.83
N LEU A 80 9.86 -2.21 -11.58
CA LEU A 80 8.79 -1.23 -11.81
C LEU A 80 8.03 -0.85 -10.54
N TRP A 81 7.95 -1.76 -9.55
CA TRP A 81 7.33 -1.52 -8.25
C TRP A 81 8.22 -0.70 -7.30
N ALA A 82 9.51 -0.57 -7.59
CA ALA A 82 10.47 0.08 -6.70
C ALA A 82 10.03 1.51 -6.37
N GLY A 83 9.99 1.83 -5.07
CA GLY A 83 9.49 3.11 -4.56
C GLY A 83 8.06 3.09 -4.00
N LEU A 84 7.17 2.17 -4.43
CA LEU A 84 5.83 2.02 -3.82
C LEU A 84 5.86 1.42 -2.40
N GLY A 85 6.96 0.76 -2.03
CA GLY A 85 7.10 0.09 -0.75
C GLY A 85 6.21 -1.15 -0.59
N TYR A 86 6.24 -1.76 0.62
CA TYR A 86 5.40 -2.92 0.95
C TYR A 86 5.49 -4.05 -0.09
N TYR A 87 6.68 -4.49 -0.45
CA TYR A 87 6.95 -5.43 -1.54
C TYR A 87 6.26 -6.80 -1.43
N ALA A 88 5.71 -7.13 -0.26
CA ALA A 88 4.81 -8.28 -0.15
C ALA A 88 3.59 -8.15 -1.06
N ARG A 89 3.14 -6.90 -1.34
CA ARG A 89 2.06 -6.62 -2.30
C ARG A 89 2.49 -6.98 -3.72
N ALA A 90 3.69 -6.57 -4.15
CA ALA A 90 4.22 -6.91 -5.48
C ALA A 90 4.33 -8.42 -5.68
N ARG A 91 4.85 -9.15 -4.68
CA ARG A 91 4.91 -10.62 -4.76
C ARG A 91 3.53 -11.28 -4.81
N ASN A 92 2.57 -10.74 -4.06
CA ASN A 92 1.20 -11.21 -4.13
C ASN A 92 0.54 -10.86 -5.47
N LEU A 93 0.83 -9.68 -6.02
CA LEU A 93 0.39 -9.24 -7.33
C LEU A 93 0.88 -10.22 -8.42
N ILE A 94 2.17 -10.58 -8.43
CA ILE A 94 2.72 -11.56 -9.38
C ILE A 94 2.00 -12.91 -9.26
N ARG A 95 1.85 -13.44 -8.05
CA ARG A 95 1.15 -14.72 -7.82
C ARG A 95 -0.33 -14.67 -8.21
N CYS A 96 -0.99 -13.56 -7.93
CA CYS A 96 -2.38 -13.34 -8.28
C CYS A 96 -2.56 -13.26 -9.81
N ALA A 97 -1.71 -12.50 -10.51
CA ALA A 97 -1.75 -12.40 -11.96
C ALA A 97 -1.62 -13.77 -12.63
N ARG A 98 -0.68 -14.60 -12.16
CA ARG A 98 -0.49 -15.97 -12.66
C ARG A 98 -1.71 -16.85 -12.40
N ALA A 99 -2.27 -16.80 -11.20
CA ALA A 99 -3.48 -17.59 -10.86
C ALA A 99 -4.70 -17.17 -11.70
N VAL A 100 -4.87 -15.85 -11.94
CA VAL A 100 -5.97 -15.34 -12.78
C VAL A 100 -5.77 -15.71 -14.25
N ALA A 101 -4.54 -15.61 -14.77
CA ALA A 101 -4.25 -16.01 -16.15
C ALA A 101 -4.44 -17.50 -16.37
N GLU A 102 -4.02 -18.34 -15.43
CA GLU A 102 -4.22 -19.80 -15.45
C GLU A 102 -5.70 -20.18 -15.41
N ALA A 103 -6.51 -19.44 -14.63
CA ALA A 103 -7.95 -19.63 -14.54
C ALA A 103 -8.74 -19.07 -15.75
N GLY A 104 -8.08 -18.35 -16.67
CA GLY A 104 -8.72 -17.72 -17.82
C GLY A 104 -9.44 -16.41 -17.52
N GLY A 105 -9.31 -15.86 -16.31
CA GLY A 105 -9.91 -14.57 -15.91
C GLY A 105 -10.17 -14.45 -14.42
N PHE A 106 -10.65 -13.30 -14.00
CA PHE A 106 -11.04 -13.06 -12.60
C PHE A 106 -12.33 -13.81 -12.26
N PRO A 107 -12.39 -14.44 -11.05
CA PRO A 107 -13.65 -14.98 -10.55
C PRO A 107 -14.67 -13.86 -10.30
N VAL A 108 -15.94 -14.14 -10.63
CA VAL A 108 -17.04 -13.17 -10.50
C VAL A 108 -17.82 -13.30 -9.18
N THR A 109 -17.25 -13.95 -8.17
CA THR A 109 -17.84 -14.11 -6.83
C THR A 109 -16.90 -13.62 -5.75
N LEU A 110 -17.43 -13.15 -4.62
CA LEU A 110 -16.60 -12.67 -3.50
C LEU A 110 -15.67 -13.77 -2.96
N ASP A 111 -16.15 -15.00 -2.84
CA ASP A 111 -15.35 -16.10 -2.33
C ASP A 111 -14.25 -16.50 -3.32
N GLY A 112 -14.54 -16.52 -4.62
CA GLY A 112 -13.53 -16.74 -5.64
C GLY A 112 -12.46 -15.64 -5.64
N LEU A 113 -12.85 -14.37 -5.54
CA LEU A 113 -11.92 -13.25 -5.41
C LEU A 113 -11.05 -13.36 -4.15
N ARG A 114 -11.64 -13.74 -3.00
CA ARG A 114 -10.91 -13.91 -1.73
C ARG A 114 -9.93 -15.08 -1.74
N ALA A 115 -10.15 -16.07 -2.58
CA ALA A 115 -9.23 -17.20 -2.75
C ALA A 115 -7.93 -16.82 -3.49
N LEU A 116 -7.91 -15.69 -4.21
CA LEU A 116 -6.74 -15.24 -4.95
C LEU A 116 -5.63 -14.71 -4.02
N PRO A 117 -4.35 -14.94 -4.37
CA PRO A 117 -3.21 -14.49 -3.58
C PRO A 117 -3.21 -12.99 -3.29
N GLY A 118 -3.17 -12.60 -2.02
CA GLY A 118 -3.09 -11.21 -1.59
C GLY A 118 -4.40 -10.41 -1.65
N ILE A 119 -5.51 -11.05 -1.99
CA ILE A 119 -6.85 -10.45 -1.97
C ILE A 119 -7.53 -10.75 -0.63
N GLY A 120 -7.63 -9.71 0.20
CA GLY A 120 -8.37 -9.75 1.46
C GLY A 120 -9.85 -9.39 1.29
N PRO A 121 -10.62 -9.43 2.40
CA PRO A 121 -12.07 -9.11 2.36
C PRO A 121 -12.39 -7.76 1.73
N TYR A 122 -11.62 -6.72 2.07
CA TYR A 122 -11.79 -5.37 1.49
C TYR A 122 -11.55 -5.38 -0.03
N THR A 123 -10.38 -5.90 -0.47
CA THR A 123 -10.02 -5.90 -1.89
C THR A 123 -11.00 -6.73 -2.72
N ALA A 124 -11.46 -7.88 -2.20
CA ALA A 124 -12.50 -8.67 -2.86
C ALA A 124 -13.81 -7.90 -3.00
N ALA A 125 -14.22 -7.17 -1.95
CA ALA A 125 -15.44 -6.35 -2.00
C ALA A 125 -15.29 -5.18 -2.98
N ALA A 126 -14.13 -4.53 -3.04
CA ALA A 126 -13.87 -3.42 -3.96
C ALA A 126 -13.91 -3.89 -5.42
N ILE A 127 -13.18 -4.96 -5.75
CA ILE A 127 -13.20 -5.55 -7.09
C ILE A 127 -14.60 -6.05 -7.43
N GLY A 128 -15.24 -6.77 -6.50
CA GLY A 128 -16.59 -7.31 -6.70
C GLY A 128 -17.62 -6.23 -7.01
N ALA A 129 -17.63 -5.15 -6.22
CA ALA A 129 -18.57 -4.05 -6.44
C ALA A 129 -18.26 -3.28 -7.73
N ILE A 130 -16.99 -2.93 -7.98
CA ILE A 130 -16.62 -2.00 -9.05
C ILE A 130 -16.57 -2.71 -10.42
N ALA A 131 -16.03 -3.93 -10.50
CA ALA A 131 -15.82 -4.62 -11.75
C ALA A 131 -16.92 -5.64 -12.10
N PHE A 132 -17.70 -6.10 -11.11
CA PHE A 132 -18.68 -7.17 -11.30
C PHE A 132 -20.07 -6.84 -10.74
N ASP A 133 -20.32 -5.59 -10.36
CA ASP A 133 -21.60 -5.11 -9.82
C ASP A 133 -22.17 -6.00 -8.68
N ILE A 134 -21.28 -6.61 -7.88
CA ILE A 134 -21.71 -7.36 -6.71
C ILE A 134 -22.20 -6.36 -5.64
N PRO A 135 -23.41 -6.51 -5.09
CA PRO A 135 -24.00 -5.55 -4.15
C PRO A 135 -23.37 -5.67 -2.75
N VAL A 136 -22.14 -5.18 -2.61
CA VAL A 136 -21.34 -5.16 -1.38
C VAL A 136 -20.70 -3.78 -1.20
N VAL A 137 -20.50 -3.36 0.05
CA VAL A 137 -19.81 -2.11 0.38
C VAL A 137 -18.39 -2.42 0.83
N PRO A 138 -17.36 -2.05 0.06
CA PRO A 138 -15.97 -2.16 0.50
C PRO A 138 -15.68 -1.09 1.57
N VAL A 139 -15.21 -1.53 2.74
CA VAL A 139 -14.96 -0.63 3.88
C VAL A 139 -13.45 -0.39 4.02
N ASP A 140 -12.97 0.70 3.40
CA ASP A 140 -11.63 1.26 3.60
C ASP A 140 -11.62 2.32 4.71
N GLY A 141 -10.49 2.95 4.98
CA GLY A 141 -10.39 4.01 5.97
C GLY A 141 -11.24 5.27 5.66
N ASN A 142 -11.63 5.51 4.41
CA ASN A 142 -12.56 6.58 4.03
C ASN A 142 -13.98 6.17 4.39
N VAL A 143 -14.39 4.97 3.98
CA VAL A 143 -15.73 4.43 4.27
C VAL A 143 -15.91 4.19 5.78
N GLU A 144 -14.88 3.68 6.49
CA GLU A 144 -14.89 3.63 7.97
C GLU A 144 -15.24 4.99 8.58
N ARG A 145 -14.59 6.06 8.11
CA ARG A 145 -14.80 7.42 8.62
C ARG A 145 -16.19 7.97 8.27
N VAL A 146 -16.58 7.84 7.00
CA VAL A 146 -17.92 8.27 6.55
C VAL A 146 -18.99 7.56 7.36
N THR A 147 -18.94 6.24 7.46
CA THR A 147 -19.92 5.42 8.18
C THR A 147 -19.94 5.74 9.68
N ALA A 148 -18.76 5.82 10.32
CA ALA A 148 -18.68 6.16 11.73
C ALA A 148 -19.34 7.53 12.03
N ARG A 149 -19.15 8.51 11.15
CA ARG A 149 -19.79 9.84 11.29
C ARG A 149 -21.29 9.82 10.98
N MET A 150 -21.70 9.11 9.94
CA MET A 150 -23.12 9.00 9.59
C MET A 150 -23.96 8.46 10.74
N PHE A 151 -23.45 7.45 11.44
CA PHE A 151 -24.14 6.78 12.53
C PHE A 151 -23.69 7.23 13.93
N ALA A 152 -22.76 8.18 14.03
CA ALA A 152 -22.13 8.63 15.27
C ALA A 152 -21.61 7.46 16.13
N ILE A 153 -20.83 6.55 15.51
CA ILE A 153 -20.21 5.42 16.20
C ILE A 153 -19.02 5.96 17.00
N GLU A 154 -19.17 6.01 18.32
CA GLU A 154 -18.19 6.61 19.24
C GLU A 154 -17.16 5.64 19.78
N GLU A 155 -17.41 4.34 19.66
CA GLU A 155 -16.43 3.33 19.99
C GLU A 155 -15.15 3.54 19.18
N ALA A 156 -13.98 3.32 19.84
CA ALA A 156 -12.70 3.59 19.18
C ALA A 156 -12.27 2.42 18.27
N LEU A 157 -11.65 2.76 17.13
CA LEU A 157 -10.97 1.76 16.31
C LEU A 157 -9.76 1.17 17.07
N PRO A 158 -9.49 -0.14 16.97
CA PRO A 158 -10.10 -1.09 16.02
C PRO A 158 -11.39 -1.77 16.51
N ALA A 159 -11.84 -1.61 17.77
CA ALA A 159 -13.00 -2.30 18.32
C ALA A 159 -14.30 -2.00 17.54
N ALA A 160 -14.47 -0.77 17.07
CA ALA A 160 -15.64 -0.34 16.30
C ALA A 160 -15.77 -0.96 14.90
N LYS A 161 -14.81 -1.76 14.41
CA LYS A 161 -14.81 -2.22 13.01
C LYS A 161 -16.05 -3.01 12.62
N ASP A 162 -16.50 -3.91 13.46
CA ASP A 162 -17.67 -4.76 13.17
C ASP A 162 -18.96 -3.92 13.15
N ALA A 163 -19.11 -2.99 14.09
CA ALA A 163 -20.23 -2.06 14.11
C ALA A 163 -20.25 -1.17 12.86
N ILE A 164 -19.09 -0.69 12.41
CA ILE A 164 -18.94 0.10 11.18
C ILE A 164 -19.29 -0.75 9.95
N ALA A 165 -18.83 -2.00 9.88
CA ALA A 165 -19.14 -2.90 8.75
C ALA A 165 -20.64 -3.17 8.64
N VAL A 166 -21.31 -3.44 9.76
CA VAL A 166 -22.78 -3.62 9.81
C VAL A 166 -23.51 -2.34 9.38
N ALA A 167 -23.06 -1.18 9.83
CA ALA A 167 -23.66 0.10 9.46
C ALA A 167 -23.44 0.42 7.96
N ALA A 168 -22.25 0.12 7.41
CA ALA A 168 -21.95 0.29 6.00
C ALA A 168 -22.83 -0.63 5.13
N ALA A 169 -23.04 -1.88 5.53
CA ALA A 169 -23.93 -2.81 4.84
C ALA A 169 -25.37 -2.27 4.77
N ARG A 170 -25.85 -1.60 5.83
CA ARG A 170 -27.18 -0.95 5.81
C ARG A 170 -27.26 0.20 4.79
N LEU A 171 -26.17 0.94 4.56
CA LEU A 171 -26.12 1.95 3.50
C LEU A 171 -26.22 1.30 2.11
N GLY A 172 -25.50 0.20 1.89
CA GLY A 172 -25.52 -0.55 0.65
C GLY A 172 -26.78 -1.37 0.40
N ALA A 173 -27.64 -1.58 1.41
CA ALA A 173 -28.90 -2.31 1.26
C ALA A 173 -30.02 -1.49 0.58
N GLN A 174 -29.81 -0.19 0.33
CA GLN A 174 -30.78 0.66 -0.35
C GLN A 174 -30.87 0.32 -1.84
N ALA A 175 -32.08 0.37 -2.42
CA ALA A 175 -32.32 -0.01 -3.81
C ALA A 175 -31.39 0.69 -4.81
N ALA A 176 -31.15 1.98 -4.65
CA ALA A 176 -30.25 2.73 -5.53
C ALA A 176 -28.78 2.24 -5.41
N ALA A 177 -28.31 1.86 -4.23
CA ALA A 177 -26.98 1.29 -4.04
C ALA A 177 -26.87 -0.12 -4.64
N GLN A 178 -27.94 -0.91 -4.56
CA GLN A 178 -28.01 -2.25 -5.14
C GLN A 178 -28.06 -2.23 -6.67
N SER A 179 -28.64 -1.17 -7.27
CA SER A 179 -28.72 -1.00 -8.73
C SER A 179 -27.41 -0.52 -9.37
N SER A 180 -26.49 0.05 -8.58
CA SER A 180 -25.22 0.60 -9.05
C SER A 180 -24.14 0.42 -7.98
N PRO A 181 -23.78 -0.83 -7.65
CA PRO A 181 -22.85 -1.11 -6.54
C PRO A 181 -21.46 -0.50 -6.74
N GLY A 182 -20.96 -0.55 -7.96
CA GLY A 182 -19.66 0.02 -8.32
C GLY A 182 -19.60 1.53 -8.16
N ASP A 183 -20.61 2.24 -8.64
CA ASP A 183 -20.71 3.69 -8.47
C ASP A 183 -20.93 4.07 -7.01
N PHE A 184 -21.74 3.30 -6.27
CA PHE A 184 -21.98 3.56 -4.86
C PHE A 184 -20.71 3.38 -4.00
N ALA A 185 -19.92 2.34 -4.27
CA ALA A 185 -18.63 2.12 -3.61
C ALA A 185 -17.65 3.27 -3.91
N GLN A 186 -17.52 3.65 -5.17
CA GLN A 186 -16.65 4.76 -5.58
C GLN A 186 -17.13 6.11 -5.05
N ALA A 187 -18.45 6.32 -4.94
CA ALA A 187 -19.04 7.52 -4.34
C ALA A 187 -18.68 7.65 -2.86
N LEU A 188 -18.70 6.56 -2.10
CA LEU A 188 -18.25 6.54 -0.71
C LEU A 188 -16.76 6.87 -0.59
N PHE A 189 -15.92 6.31 -1.46
CA PHE A 189 -14.49 6.64 -1.50
C PHE A 189 -14.27 8.12 -1.78
N ASP A 190 -14.99 8.69 -2.75
CA ASP A 190 -14.85 10.09 -3.14
C ASP A 190 -15.38 11.02 -2.07
N LEU A 191 -16.52 10.72 -1.48
CA LEU A 191 -17.08 11.49 -0.36
C LEU A 191 -16.06 11.56 0.80
N GLY A 192 -15.47 10.41 1.14
CA GLY A 192 -14.44 10.34 2.18
C GLY A 192 -13.16 11.10 1.81
N ALA A 193 -12.73 11.03 0.57
CA ALA A 193 -11.48 11.65 0.13
C ALA A 193 -11.58 13.17 -0.05
N THR A 194 -12.76 13.70 -0.44
CA THR A 194 -12.89 15.10 -0.87
C THR A 194 -13.74 15.96 0.06
N VAL A 195 -14.79 15.42 0.67
CA VAL A 195 -15.75 16.16 1.51
C VAL A 195 -15.64 15.75 2.97
N CYS A 196 -15.81 14.47 3.27
CA CYS A 196 -15.78 13.96 4.65
C CYS A 196 -14.34 13.67 5.10
N THR A 197 -13.45 14.66 5.00
CA THR A 197 -12.01 14.53 5.27
C THR A 197 -11.69 14.30 6.75
N PRO A 198 -10.48 13.79 7.10
CA PRO A 198 -10.18 13.42 8.50
C PRO A 198 -10.25 14.58 9.50
N ARG A 199 -9.65 15.72 9.20
CA ARG A 199 -9.48 16.83 10.15
C ARG A 199 -10.51 17.93 10.00
N SER A 200 -10.86 18.30 8.77
CA SER A 200 -11.73 19.42 8.45
C SER A 200 -12.78 19.01 7.42
N PRO A 201 -13.82 18.27 7.80
CA PRO A 201 -14.85 17.85 6.86
C PRO A 201 -15.67 19.06 6.39
N SER A 202 -15.92 19.14 5.07
CA SER A 202 -16.71 20.17 4.43
C SER A 202 -18.20 19.84 4.50
N CYS A 203 -18.76 19.83 5.70
CA CYS A 203 -20.13 19.38 5.95
C CYS A 203 -21.19 20.22 5.21
N MET A 204 -20.91 21.50 4.91
CA MET A 204 -21.86 22.40 4.22
C MET A 204 -22.18 21.97 2.79
N VAL A 205 -21.24 21.28 2.12
CA VAL A 205 -21.43 20.78 0.75
C VAL A 205 -21.66 19.27 0.71
N CYS A 206 -21.83 18.61 1.87
CA CYS A 206 -22.00 17.17 1.96
C CYS A 206 -23.42 16.76 1.53
N PRO A 207 -23.56 15.82 0.57
CA PRO A 207 -24.88 15.35 0.12
C PRO A 207 -25.68 14.63 1.23
N TRP A 208 -25.00 14.25 2.30
CA TRP A 208 -25.57 13.52 3.44
C TRP A 208 -25.64 14.33 4.74
N ARG A 209 -25.40 15.66 4.67
CA ARG A 209 -25.33 16.53 5.84
C ARG A 209 -26.52 16.37 6.79
N ASP A 210 -27.72 16.42 6.24
CA ASP A 210 -28.95 16.50 7.05
C ASP A 210 -29.28 15.16 7.75
N GLY A 211 -28.81 14.02 7.18
CA GLY A 211 -28.91 12.70 7.80
C GLY A 211 -27.73 12.34 8.70
N CYS A 212 -26.67 13.17 8.77
CA CYS A 212 -25.44 12.84 9.49
C CYS A 212 -25.60 13.01 11.01
N ALA A 213 -25.52 11.90 11.75
CA ALA A 213 -25.65 11.92 13.20
C ALA A 213 -24.49 12.65 13.89
N ALA A 214 -23.25 12.49 13.39
CA ALA A 214 -22.10 13.21 13.93
C ALA A 214 -22.18 14.71 13.69
N HIS A 215 -22.62 15.15 12.50
CA HIS A 215 -22.81 16.57 12.23
C HIS A 215 -23.82 17.21 13.18
N ALA A 216 -24.98 16.57 13.35
CA ALA A 216 -26.01 17.07 14.26
C ALA A 216 -25.61 17.10 15.75
N ARG A 217 -24.60 16.31 16.12
CA ARG A 217 -24.06 16.23 17.49
C ARG A 217 -22.74 16.97 17.67
N GLY A 218 -22.23 17.67 16.66
CA GLY A 218 -20.94 18.37 16.71
C GLY A 218 -19.71 17.44 16.77
N LEU A 219 -19.85 16.14 16.42
CA LEU A 219 -18.80 15.12 16.53
C LEU A 219 -18.03 14.87 15.22
N SER A 220 -18.29 15.67 14.18
CA SER A 220 -17.71 15.39 12.83
C SER A 220 -16.19 15.43 12.80
N ALA A 221 -15.52 16.21 13.64
CA ALA A 221 -14.06 16.26 13.71
C ALA A 221 -13.45 15.12 14.54
N ASP A 222 -14.22 14.55 15.49
CA ASP A 222 -13.74 13.59 16.49
C ASP A 222 -13.84 12.13 16.03
N LEU A 223 -14.75 11.86 15.09
CA LEU A 223 -15.02 10.49 14.62
C LEU A 223 -14.30 10.17 13.30
N PRO A 224 -13.84 8.91 13.12
CA PRO A 224 -13.81 7.83 14.10
C PRO A 224 -12.75 8.05 15.18
N ARG A 225 -13.06 7.72 16.42
CA ARG A 225 -12.07 7.68 17.49
C ARG A 225 -11.05 6.58 17.24
N LYS A 226 -9.81 6.79 17.68
CA LYS A 226 -8.73 5.80 17.55
C LYS A 226 -8.15 5.50 18.91
N ALA A 227 -8.00 4.24 19.24
CA ALA A 227 -7.28 3.84 20.44
C ALA A 227 -5.85 4.38 20.41
N LYS A 228 -5.33 4.74 21.59
CA LYS A 228 -3.94 5.23 21.73
C LYS A 228 -2.98 4.14 21.27
N ARG A 229 -2.14 4.45 20.29
CA ARG A 229 -1.13 3.49 19.80
C ARG A 229 -0.05 3.31 20.84
N ALA A 230 0.36 2.05 21.08
CA ALA A 230 1.58 1.76 21.82
C ALA A 230 2.80 2.36 21.12
N ALA A 231 3.82 2.71 21.89
CA ALA A 231 5.09 3.15 21.34
C ALA A 231 5.67 2.04 20.43
N ARG A 232 6.25 2.47 19.28
CA ARG A 232 6.89 1.52 18.38
C ARG A 232 8.18 0.99 19.01
N PRO A 233 8.40 -0.33 19.02
CA PRO A 233 9.69 -0.88 19.45
C PRO A 233 10.80 -0.41 18.51
N VAL A 234 12.00 -0.22 19.05
CA VAL A 234 13.20 0.11 18.27
C VAL A 234 13.96 -1.19 18.01
N ARG A 235 14.35 -1.41 16.76
CA ARG A 235 15.28 -2.48 16.36
C ARG A 235 16.58 -1.89 15.86
N ARG A 236 17.66 -2.60 16.07
CA ARG A 236 19.03 -2.17 15.72
C ARG A 236 19.74 -3.26 14.96
N GLY A 237 20.64 -2.84 14.09
CA GLY A 237 21.53 -3.76 13.35
C GLY A 237 22.68 -3.00 12.75
N THR A 238 23.59 -3.72 12.08
CA THR A 238 24.71 -3.16 11.33
C THR A 238 24.66 -3.66 9.90
N VAL A 239 24.93 -2.80 8.93
CA VAL A 239 25.07 -3.16 7.52
C VAL A 239 26.44 -2.75 6.99
N PHE A 240 26.93 -3.51 5.99
CA PHE A 240 28.26 -3.38 5.43
C PHE A 240 28.19 -3.06 3.93
N VAL A 241 28.41 -1.82 3.59
CA VAL A 241 28.49 -1.36 2.20
C VAL A 241 29.86 -1.73 1.65
N MET A 242 29.90 -2.60 0.66
CA MET A 242 31.11 -3.03 -0.03
C MET A 242 31.11 -2.48 -1.44
N GLN A 243 32.26 -1.93 -1.85
CA GLN A 243 32.52 -1.57 -3.25
C GLN A 243 33.82 -2.21 -3.70
N ASP A 244 33.79 -2.92 -4.83
CA ASP A 244 34.98 -3.51 -5.42
C ASP A 244 35.75 -2.51 -6.32
N ARG A 245 36.86 -2.97 -6.89
CA ARG A 245 37.74 -2.14 -7.76
C ARG A 245 37.06 -1.70 -9.05
N SER A 246 36.03 -2.39 -9.50
CA SER A 246 35.28 -2.06 -10.71
C SER A 246 34.13 -1.09 -10.42
N GLY A 247 33.92 -0.69 -9.15
CA GLY A 247 32.84 0.17 -8.72
C GLY A 247 31.52 -0.57 -8.45
N MET A 248 31.49 -1.91 -8.58
CA MET A 248 30.32 -2.71 -8.26
C MET A 248 30.11 -2.81 -6.75
N ILE A 249 28.86 -2.81 -6.31
CA ILE A 249 28.49 -2.97 -4.92
C ILE A 249 28.14 -4.41 -4.56
N GLY A 250 28.41 -4.80 -3.33
CA GLY A 250 28.05 -6.12 -2.82
C GLY A 250 26.67 -6.12 -2.18
N LEU A 251 25.76 -6.95 -2.71
CA LEU A 251 24.40 -7.15 -2.20
C LEU A 251 24.16 -8.61 -1.84
N ARG A 252 23.16 -8.85 -0.97
CA ARG A 252 22.70 -10.20 -0.61
C ARG A 252 21.20 -10.29 -0.88
N ARG A 253 20.72 -11.46 -1.33
CA ARG A 253 19.27 -11.71 -1.44
C ARG A 253 18.75 -12.18 -0.10
N ARG A 254 17.71 -11.50 0.42
CA ARG A 254 17.04 -11.92 1.66
C ARG A 254 16.29 -13.23 1.46
N PRO A 255 16.07 -14.00 2.54
CA PRO A 255 15.18 -15.17 2.52
C PRO A 255 13.82 -14.79 1.91
N PRO A 256 13.12 -15.72 1.22
CA PRO A 256 11.88 -15.40 0.50
C PRO A 256 10.72 -15.00 1.39
N ARG A 257 10.80 -15.32 2.70
CA ARG A 257 9.77 -14.97 3.70
C ARG A 257 10.25 -13.86 4.63
N GLY A 258 9.30 -13.18 5.28
CA GLY A 258 9.58 -12.13 6.26
C GLY A 258 9.67 -10.73 5.65
N LEU A 259 10.14 -9.78 6.45
CA LEU A 259 10.24 -8.37 6.06
C LEU A 259 11.27 -8.19 4.93
N LEU A 260 10.89 -7.52 3.86
CA LEU A 260 11.68 -7.34 2.64
C LEU A 260 12.13 -8.69 2.00
N GLY A 261 11.42 -9.79 2.27
CA GLY A 261 11.78 -11.13 1.79
C GLY A 261 11.96 -11.20 0.28
N GLY A 262 12.99 -11.94 -0.17
CA GLY A 262 13.35 -12.10 -1.58
C GLY A 262 14.01 -10.89 -2.24
N MET A 263 14.10 -9.75 -1.57
CA MET A 263 14.74 -8.55 -2.11
C MET A 263 16.24 -8.54 -1.93
N LEU A 264 16.91 -7.74 -2.74
CA LEU A 264 18.33 -7.43 -2.51
C LEU A 264 18.47 -6.48 -1.32
N GLU A 265 19.49 -6.72 -0.51
CA GLU A 265 19.85 -5.88 0.63
C GLU A 265 21.35 -5.64 0.71
N VAL A 266 21.75 -4.57 1.37
CA VAL A 266 23.13 -4.40 1.83
C VAL A 266 23.36 -5.44 2.92
N PRO A 267 24.41 -6.29 2.82
CA PRO A 267 24.68 -7.35 3.79
C PRO A 267 24.85 -6.79 5.21
N GLY A 268 24.36 -7.51 6.21
CA GLY A 268 24.44 -7.07 7.59
C GLY A 268 23.93 -8.11 8.57
N THR A 269 23.79 -7.68 9.82
CA THR A 269 23.26 -8.46 10.93
C THR A 269 21.74 -8.55 10.92
N ASP A 270 21.17 -9.40 11.74
CA ASP A 270 19.75 -9.37 12.07
C ASP A 270 19.36 -8.07 12.80
N TRP A 271 18.04 -7.78 12.83
CA TRP A 271 17.48 -6.56 13.41
C TRP A 271 16.75 -6.87 14.70
N GLU A 272 17.41 -6.62 15.81
CA GLU A 272 16.95 -6.97 17.14
C GLU A 272 16.77 -5.75 18.05
N ALA A 273 16.16 -5.93 19.22
CA ALA A 273 16.01 -4.84 20.21
C ALA A 273 17.37 -4.32 20.68
N THR A 274 18.34 -5.22 20.86
CA THR A 274 19.76 -4.91 21.08
C THR A 274 20.53 -5.27 19.82
N ALA A 275 21.40 -4.36 19.36
CA ALA A 275 22.19 -4.63 18.15
C ALA A 275 23.05 -5.88 18.31
N PRO A 276 22.93 -6.88 17.41
CA PRO A 276 23.85 -8.02 17.42
C PRO A 276 25.30 -7.55 17.17
N PRO A 277 26.30 -8.32 17.63
CA PRO A 277 27.68 -8.04 17.31
C PRO A 277 27.90 -7.90 15.80
N PRO A 278 28.58 -6.85 15.30
CA PRO A 278 28.83 -6.67 13.88
C PRO A 278 29.83 -7.71 13.38
N VAL A 279 29.40 -8.59 12.48
CA VAL A 279 30.26 -9.57 11.82
C VAL A 279 30.43 -9.13 10.36
N PRO A 280 31.60 -8.56 9.98
CA PRO A 280 31.86 -8.16 8.61
C PRO A 280 31.84 -9.36 7.65
N PRO A 281 31.30 -9.20 6.43
CA PRO A 281 31.23 -10.28 5.45
C PRO A 281 32.61 -10.68 4.87
N CYS A 282 33.62 -9.83 5.01
CA CYS A 282 35.01 -10.11 4.64
C CYS A 282 35.99 -9.20 5.39
N ALA A 283 37.26 -9.50 5.27
CA ALA A 283 38.33 -8.64 5.77
C ALA A 283 38.45 -7.39 4.88
N ALA A 284 38.28 -6.22 5.47
CA ALA A 284 38.45 -4.92 4.83
C ALA A 284 38.68 -3.84 5.89
N HIS A 285 39.16 -2.67 5.46
CA HIS A 285 39.16 -1.49 6.30
C HIS A 285 37.76 -0.86 6.32
N TRP A 286 37.02 -1.08 7.40
CA TRP A 286 35.64 -0.62 7.56
C TRP A 286 35.58 0.77 8.16
N LEU A 287 35.10 1.73 7.40
CA LEU A 287 34.84 3.11 7.80
C LEU A 287 33.42 3.21 8.43
N ASP A 288 33.28 4.07 9.42
CA ASP A 288 31.97 4.40 9.97
C ASP A 288 31.27 5.42 9.05
N ALA A 289 30.10 5.06 8.54
CA ALA A 289 29.24 5.92 7.74
C ALA A 289 28.00 6.40 8.53
N GLY A 290 28.05 6.31 9.85
CA GLY A 290 27.00 6.80 10.74
C GLY A 290 25.85 5.81 10.91
N THR A 291 24.70 6.35 11.34
CA THR A 291 23.49 5.57 11.59
C THR A 291 22.34 6.14 10.79
N ILE A 292 21.65 5.26 10.03
CA ILE A 292 20.40 5.62 9.35
C ILE A 292 19.20 5.19 10.20
N ILE A 293 18.13 5.98 10.14
CA ILE A 293 16.86 5.69 10.79
C ILE A 293 15.79 5.46 9.70
N HIS A 294 15.06 4.36 9.85
CA HIS A 294 13.92 4.05 8.99
C HIS A 294 12.73 3.57 9.82
N VAL A 295 11.56 4.17 9.60
CA VAL A 295 10.35 3.83 10.34
C VAL A 295 9.49 2.89 9.51
N PHE A 296 9.37 1.64 9.99
CA PHE A 296 8.39 0.69 9.49
C PHE A 296 7.04 0.84 10.21
N THR A 297 6.01 0.20 9.70
CA THR A 297 4.67 0.25 10.31
C THR A 297 4.67 -0.20 11.78
N HIS A 298 5.46 -1.22 12.13
CA HIS A 298 5.43 -1.88 13.43
C HIS A 298 6.63 -1.57 14.32
N PHE A 299 7.71 -1.02 13.79
CA PHE A 299 8.92 -0.67 14.55
C PHE A 299 9.74 0.43 13.87
N GLU A 300 10.63 1.05 14.62
CA GLU A 300 11.69 1.93 14.13
C GLU A 300 12.98 1.12 14.00
N LEU A 301 13.64 1.21 12.85
CA LEU A 301 14.92 0.57 12.59
C LEU A 301 16.04 1.60 12.64
N ARG A 302 17.09 1.30 13.41
CA ARG A 302 18.36 2.04 13.44
C ARG A 302 19.46 1.13 12.94
N LEU A 303 20.06 1.47 11.79
CA LEU A 303 21.15 0.70 11.21
C LEU A 303 22.45 1.51 11.28
N THR A 304 23.44 0.97 11.96
CA THR A 304 24.82 1.43 11.84
C THR A 304 25.36 1.02 10.48
N VAL A 305 25.90 1.97 9.73
CA VAL A 305 26.44 1.72 8.40
C VAL A 305 27.95 1.69 8.46
N LYS A 306 28.55 0.60 8.00
CA LYS A 306 29.98 0.45 7.79
C LYS A 306 30.25 0.38 6.30
N ALA A 307 31.28 1.04 5.80
CA ALA A 307 31.63 1.05 4.40
C ALA A 307 33.09 0.65 4.18
N GLY A 308 33.37 -0.14 3.14
CA GLY A 308 34.72 -0.58 2.85
C GLY A 308 34.93 -0.88 1.37
N ARG A 309 36.13 -0.53 0.85
CA ARG A 309 36.58 -0.98 -0.47
C ARG A 309 37.19 -2.38 -0.32
N VAL A 310 36.83 -3.27 -1.22
CA VAL A 310 37.28 -4.66 -1.23
C VAL A 310 38.00 -4.99 -2.54
N ALA A 311 38.94 -5.90 -2.48
CA ALA A 311 39.66 -6.34 -3.70
C ALA A 311 38.73 -7.12 -4.65
N ALA A 312 37.85 -7.94 -4.05
CA ALA A 312 36.82 -8.71 -4.73
C ALA A 312 35.64 -8.92 -3.74
N LEU A 313 34.44 -9.05 -4.26
CA LEU A 313 33.26 -9.37 -3.45
C LEU A 313 33.31 -10.83 -2.99
N PRO A 314 32.97 -11.12 -1.72
CA PRO A 314 33.03 -12.48 -1.20
C PRO A 314 31.97 -13.40 -1.81
N GLY A 315 32.18 -14.71 -1.73
CA GLY A 315 31.24 -15.72 -2.21
C GLY A 315 29.85 -15.57 -1.58
N GLY A 316 28.80 -15.81 -2.35
CA GLY A 316 27.41 -15.62 -1.91
C GLY A 316 26.91 -14.18 -1.94
N ILE A 317 27.75 -13.22 -2.29
CA ILE A 317 27.40 -11.82 -2.51
C ILE A 317 27.16 -11.57 -4.01
N VAL A 318 26.09 -10.89 -4.33
CA VAL A 318 25.71 -10.50 -5.68
C VAL A 318 26.40 -9.17 -6.01
N ALA A 319 27.22 -9.16 -7.07
CA ALA A 319 27.75 -7.91 -7.62
C ALA A 319 26.66 -7.18 -8.39
N ALA A 320 26.49 -5.89 -8.12
CA ALA A 320 25.47 -5.07 -8.77
C ALA A 320 25.96 -3.63 -8.97
N PRO A 321 25.46 -2.91 -9.99
CA PRO A 321 25.72 -1.48 -10.13
C PRO A 321 25.13 -0.68 -8.94
N PRO A 322 25.72 0.47 -8.58
CA PRO A 322 25.23 1.30 -7.47
C PRO A 322 23.79 1.81 -7.62
N ASP A 323 23.29 1.92 -8.83
CA ASP A 323 21.93 2.35 -9.15
C ASP A 323 20.87 1.23 -9.10
N THR A 324 21.30 -0.02 -8.83
CA THR A 324 20.40 -1.18 -8.69
C THR A 324 19.21 -0.83 -7.79
N PRO A 325 17.96 -1.14 -8.22
CA PRO A 325 16.76 -0.89 -7.41
C PRO A 325 16.80 -1.60 -6.06
N LEU A 326 16.69 -0.83 -4.97
CA LEU A 326 16.74 -1.35 -3.60
C LEU A 326 15.56 -0.80 -2.77
N PRO A 327 15.14 -1.52 -1.69
CA PRO A 327 14.24 -0.95 -0.70
C PRO A 327 14.79 0.37 -0.15
N THR A 328 13.91 1.33 0.15
CA THR A 328 14.30 2.68 0.63
C THR A 328 15.30 2.65 1.80
N VAL A 329 15.13 1.72 2.74
CA VAL A 329 16.06 1.56 3.86
C VAL A 329 17.46 1.15 3.41
N MET A 330 17.55 0.24 2.43
CA MET A 330 18.82 -0.23 1.88
C MET A 330 19.46 0.82 0.97
N ARG A 331 18.63 1.55 0.21
CA ARG A 331 19.10 2.70 -0.58
C ARG A 331 19.75 3.76 0.30
N LYS A 332 19.10 4.16 1.39
CA LYS A 332 19.68 5.10 2.37
C LYS A 332 21.02 4.59 2.95
N ALA A 333 21.09 3.31 3.28
CA ALA A 333 22.32 2.73 3.81
C ALA A 333 23.45 2.72 2.77
N LEU A 334 23.14 2.35 1.52
CA LEU A 334 24.07 2.35 0.41
C LEU A 334 24.62 3.75 0.14
N GLU A 335 23.74 4.74 0.03
CA GLU A 335 24.10 6.13 -0.22
C GLU A 335 25.02 6.68 0.89
N ALA A 336 24.69 6.44 2.17
CA ALA A 336 25.54 6.85 3.30
C ALA A 336 26.93 6.18 3.23
N GLY A 337 26.98 4.89 2.90
CA GLY A 337 28.25 4.16 2.78
C GLY A 337 29.11 4.63 1.62
N LEU A 338 28.53 4.83 0.43
CA LEU A 338 29.25 5.31 -0.76
C LEU A 338 29.78 6.72 -0.57
N ALA A 339 29.02 7.63 0.05
CA ALA A 339 29.48 8.99 0.33
C ALA A 339 30.80 9.02 1.11
N VAL A 340 30.94 8.16 2.14
CA VAL A 340 32.18 8.10 2.94
C VAL A 340 33.33 7.49 2.13
N LEU A 341 33.06 6.55 1.20
CA LEU A 341 34.07 5.99 0.34
C LEU A 341 34.59 7.00 -0.70
N ASP A 342 33.70 7.86 -1.22
CA ASP A 342 34.04 8.88 -2.22
C ASP A 342 34.84 10.04 -1.61
N GLU A 343 34.46 10.49 -0.39
CA GLU A 343 35.20 11.56 0.33
C GLU A 343 36.67 11.19 0.65
N ARG A 344 36.96 9.88 0.77
CA ARG A 344 38.29 9.37 1.09
C ARG A 344 39.03 8.79 -0.10
N SER A 345 38.55 8.98 -1.31
CA SER A 345 39.30 8.67 -2.53
C SER A 345 40.45 9.68 -2.66
N PRO A 346 41.72 9.25 -2.76
CA PRO A 346 42.79 10.20 -3.06
C PRO A 346 42.50 10.81 -4.44
N LYS A 347 42.55 12.16 -4.49
CA LYS A 347 42.48 12.93 -5.73
C LYS A 347 43.65 12.62 -6.64
#